data_d799397625c6e8bf29daf82cda46d08c
#
_entry.id   d799397625c6e8bf29daf82cda46d08c
#
_cell.length_a   1.000
_cell.length_b   1.000
_cell.length_c   1.000
_cell.angle_alpha   90.00
_cell.angle_beta   90.00
_cell.angle_gamma   90.00
#
_symmetry.space_group_name_H-M   'P 1'
#
loop_
_entity.id
_entity.type
_entity.pdbx_description
1 polymer ?
#
loop_
_entity_poly.entity_id
_entity_poly.type
_entity_poly.pdbx_seq_one_letter_code
_entity_poly.pdbx_strand_id
1 'polypeptide(L)'
;MKVYNFSAGPSMLPEEVKLSVQKDFLDYQGSGMSVTEMSHRSKWYDAIHMEALALLRELLNVPDNYEILFVQGGASQQFDAIPLNLLQKGRADYVVTGNFSGKAEKAAIWISPYFLAAFSALPEKLPVTT
;
A
#
# COMPACT_ATOMS: atom_id res chain seq x y z
N MET A 1 -11.04 -23.60 17.27
CA MET A 1 -10.99 -23.82 15.80
C MET A 1 -10.19 -22.69 15.19
N LYS A 2 -9.16 -22.97 14.38
CA LYS A 2 -8.35 -21.93 13.73
C LYS A 2 -9.10 -21.45 12.48
N VAL A 3 -9.34 -20.13 12.37
CA VAL A 3 -9.96 -19.53 11.19
C VAL A 3 -8.85 -18.97 10.28
N TYR A 4 -8.87 -19.36 9.02
CA TYR A 4 -7.96 -18.84 8.00
C TYR A 4 -8.65 -17.70 7.27
N ASN A 5 -8.25 -16.47 7.59
CA ASN A 5 -8.83 -15.25 7.02
C ASN A 5 -7.99 -14.76 5.83
N PHE A 6 -8.59 -14.71 4.64
CA PHE A 6 -7.98 -14.20 3.41
C PHE A 6 -8.72 -12.96 2.88
N SER A 7 -9.31 -12.16 3.77
CA SER A 7 -9.97 -10.92 3.38
C SER A 7 -8.98 -9.93 2.76
N ALA A 8 -9.47 -9.10 1.86
CA ALA A 8 -8.67 -8.05 1.23
C ALA A 8 -8.33 -6.94 2.25
N GLY A 9 -7.06 -6.83 2.59
CA GLY A 9 -6.55 -5.94 3.62
C GLY A 9 -6.40 -6.64 4.97
N PRO A 10 -7.46 -6.79 5.80
CA PRO A 10 -7.35 -7.42 7.13
C PRO A 10 -7.28 -8.95 6.99
N SER A 11 -6.16 -9.48 6.55
CA SER A 11 -5.94 -10.91 6.40
C SER A 11 -5.18 -11.52 7.58
N MET A 12 -5.07 -12.84 7.58
CA MET A 12 -4.38 -13.59 8.63
C MET A 12 -2.88 -13.25 8.64
N LEU A 13 -2.37 -12.92 9.82
CA LEU A 13 -0.93 -12.81 10.08
C LEU A 13 -0.34 -14.14 10.54
N PRO A 14 0.95 -14.41 10.28
CA PRO A 14 1.67 -15.52 10.90
C PRO A 14 1.56 -15.47 12.42
N GLU A 15 1.59 -16.63 13.06
CA GLU A 15 1.41 -16.73 14.51
C GLU A 15 2.57 -16.09 15.26
N GLU A 16 3.78 -16.25 14.77
CA GLU A 16 5.00 -15.65 15.33
C GLU A 16 4.91 -14.12 15.34
N VAL A 17 4.38 -13.51 14.30
CA VAL A 17 4.17 -12.06 14.21
C VAL A 17 3.18 -11.59 15.27
N LYS A 18 2.06 -12.33 15.46
CA LYS A 18 1.07 -11.98 16.49
C LYS A 18 1.63 -12.09 17.90
N LEU A 19 2.44 -13.11 18.17
CA LEU A 19 3.10 -13.30 19.47
C LEU A 19 4.15 -12.22 19.73
N SER A 20 4.91 -11.81 18.73
CA SER A 20 5.85 -10.69 18.84
C SER A 20 5.12 -9.38 19.16
N VAL A 21 4.05 -9.07 18.42
CA VAL A 21 3.22 -7.89 18.71
C VAL A 21 2.62 -7.93 20.10
N GLN A 22 2.11 -9.08 20.56
CA GLN A 22 1.56 -9.24 21.91
C GLN A 22 2.60 -8.97 22.97
N LYS A 23 3.82 -9.48 22.80
CA LYS A 23 4.93 -9.29 23.75
C LYS A 23 5.29 -7.82 23.92
N ASP A 24 5.37 -7.09 22.83
CA ASP A 24 5.85 -5.71 22.80
C ASP A 24 4.69 -4.68 22.89
N PHE A 25 3.44 -5.14 23.04
CA PHE A 25 2.27 -4.27 22.97
C PHE A 25 2.16 -3.29 24.14
N LEU A 26 2.51 -3.72 25.36
CA LEU A 26 2.42 -2.86 26.56
C LEU A 26 3.70 -2.05 26.80
N ASP A 27 4.84 -2.61 26.43
CA ASP A 27 6.15 -1.98 26.62
C ASP A 27 7.10 -2.41 25.49
N TYR A 28 7.24 -1.57 24.50
CA TYR A 28 8.14 -1.85 23.38
C TYR A 28 9.60 -1.73 23.84
N GLN A 29 10.28 -2.86 23.96
CA GLN A 29 11.71 -2.96 24.27
C GLN A 29 12.17 -2.13 25.47
N GLY A 30 11.38 -2.03 26.52
CA GLY A 30 11.69 -1.28 27.73
C GLY A 30 11.58 0.25 27.58
N SER A 31 10.84 0.71 26.58
CA SER A 31 10.60 2.14 26.36
C SER A 31 9.62 2.76 27.35
N GLY A 32 8.89 1.92 28.09
CA GLY A 32 7.80 2.33 28.99
C GLY A 32 6.51 2.70 28.27
N MET A 33 6.40 2.43 26.97
CA MET A 33 5.20 2.74 26.18
C MET A 33 4.95 1.72 25.07
N SER A 34 3.70 1.63 24.63
CA SER A 34 3.31 0.86 23.44
C SER A 34 3.76 1.55 22.16
N VAL A 35 4.00 0.78 21.10
CA VAL A 35 4.21 1.34 19.75
C VAL A 35 3.03 2.22 19.33
N THR A 36 1.81 1.88 19.74
CA THR A 36 0.59 2.66 19.43
C THR A 36 0.53 4.04 20.09
N GLU A 37 1.35 4.27 21.13
CA GLU A 37 1.42 5.53 21.87
C GLU A 37 2.63 6.39 21.47
N MET A 38 3.54 5.84 20.67
CA MET A 38 4.76 6.53 20.29
C MET A 38 4.51 7.67 19.31
N SER A 39 5.16 8.80 19.57
CA SER A 39 5.25 9.85 18.58
C SER A 39 6.08 9.37 17.37
N HIS A 40 5.63 9.67 16.16
CA HIS A 40 6.40 9.41 14.93
C HIS A 40 7.73 10.18 14.86
N ARG A 41 7.98 11.10 15.79
CA ARG A 41 9.25 11.85 15.95
C ARG A 41 10.14 11.29 17.03
N SER A 42 9.75 10.20 17.69
CA SER A 42 10.57 9.58 18.73
C SER A 42 11.67 8.74 18.11
N LYS A 43 12.81 8.64 18.80
CA LYS A 43 13.90 7.75 18.40
C LYS A 43 13.49 6.28 18.27
N TRP A 44 12.51 5.86 19.05
CA TRP A 44 11.97 4.50 19.04
C TRP A 44 11.19 4.23 17.74
N TYR A 45 10.30 5.15 17.37
CA TYR A 45 9.55 5.03 16.13
C TYR A 45 10.46 5.15 14.90
N ASP A 46 11.42 6.06 14.94
CA ASP A 46 12.39 6.25 13.87
C ASP A 46 13.18 4.96 13.59
N ALA A 47 13.64 4.27 14.65
CA ALA A 47 14.32 2.98 14.51
C ALA A 47 13.42 1.92 13.84
N ILE A 48 12.15 1.80 14.26
CA ILE A 48 11.18 0.87 13.65
C ILE A 48 10.96 1.23 12.17
N HIS A 49 10.81 2.50 11.88
CA HIS A 49 10.57 2.99 10.51
C HIS A 49 11.76 2.70 9.58
N MET A 50 12.96 2.99 10.03
CA MET A 50 14.18 2.75 9.24
C MET A 50 14.42 1.25 9.02
N GLU A 51 14.19 0.42 10.03
CA GLU A 51 14.27 -1.04 9.88
C GLU A 51 13.23 -1.55 8.86
N ALA A 52 11.99 -1.08 8.94
CA ALA A 52 10.94 -1.45 7.99
C ALA A 52 11.30 -1.06 6.54
N LEU A 53 11.86 0.12 6.33
CA LEU A 53 12.35 0.56 5.01
C LEU A 53 13.48 -0.35 4.50
N ALA A 54 14.46 -0.67 5.35
CA ALA A 54 15.57 -1.54 4.99
C ALA A 54 15.09 -2.94 4.60
N LEU A 55 14.21 -3.53 5.41
CA LEU A 55 13.63 -4.85 5.14
C LEU A 55 12.78 -4.88 3.86
N LEU A 56 11.98 -3.85 3.60
CA LEU A 56 11.22 -3.76 2.36
C LEU A 56 12.13 -3.65 1.14
N ARG A 57 13.20 -2.85 1.21
CA ARG A 57 14.17 -2.71 0.14
C ARG A 57 14.86 -4.04 -0.16
N GLU A 58 15.29 -4.76 0.88
CA GLU A 58 15.93 -6.06 0.75
C GLU A 58 14.98 -7.12 0.17
N LEU A 59 13.83 -7.32 0.82
CA LEU A 59 12.90 -8.41 0.48
C LEU A 59 12.25 -8.25 -0.90
N LEU A 60 12.03 -6.99 -1.34
CA LEU A 60 11.44 -6.68 -2.64
C LEU A 60 12.49 -6.39 -3.72
N ASN A 61 13.78 -6.45 -3.40
CA ASN A 61 14.89 -6.10 -4.29
C ASN A 61 14.69 -4.72 -4.94
N VAL A 62 14.30 -3.71 -4.13
CA VAL A 62 14.03 -2.36 -4.63
C VAL A 62 15.36 -1.70 -5.04
N PRO A 63 15.53 -1.27 -6.31
CA PRO A 63 16.73 -0.62 -6.76
C PRO A 63 16.99 0.72 -6.07
N ASP A 64 18.26 1.15 -5.99
CA ASP A 64 18.65 2.38 -5.28
C ASP A 64 18.08 3.67 -5.89
N ASN A 65 17.67 3.64 -7.15
CA ASN A 65 17.03 4.76 -7.82
C ASN A 65 15.50 4.85 -7.57
N TYR A 66 14.95 4.02 -6.66
CA TYR A 66 13.57 4.05 -6.21
C TYR A 66 13.49 4.37 -4.72
N GLU A 67 12.54 5.22 -4.36
CA GLU A 67 12.22 5.52 -2.97
C GLU A 67 11.01 4.70 -2.50
N ILE A 68 11.04 4.30 -1.22
CA ILE A 68 9.92 3.62 -0.56
C ILE A 68 9.22 4.64 0.33
N LEU A 69 7.94 4.88 0.10
CA LEU A 69 7.16 5.86 0.82
C LEU A 69 6.01 5.18 1.58
N PHE A 70 5.90 5.45 2.87
CA PHE A 70 4.70 5.16 3.64
C PHE A 70 3.75 6.34 3.53
N VAL A 71 2.64 6.16 2.81
CA VAL A 71 1.67 7.22 2.57
C VAL A 71 0.36 6.89 3.29
N GLN A 72 -0.35 7.92 3.71
CA GLN A 72 -1.68 7.75 4.30
C GLN A 72 -2.72 7.40 3.24
N GLY A 73 -3.86 6.85 3.70
CA GLY A 73 -5.00 6.51 2.86
C GLY A 73 -4.90 5.11 2.25
N GLY A 74 -6.05 4.59 1.87
CA GLY A 74 -6.15 3.32 1.16
C GLY A 74 -6.01 3.49 -0.35
N ALA A 75 -6.25 2.39 -1.10
CA ALA A 75 -6.14 2.36 -2.55
C ALA A 75 -6.95 3.46 -3.25
N SER A 76 -8.15 3.77 -2.79
CA SER A 76 -8.98 4.82 -3.39
C SER A 76 -8.33 6.19 -3.31
N GLN A 77 -7.70 6.54 -2.20
CA GLN A 77 -6.96 7.80 -2.08
C GLN A 77 -5.72 7.82 -2.97
N GLN A 78 -5.05 6.68 -3.14
CA GLN A 78 -3.89 6.60 -4.03
C GLN A 78 -4.28 6.73 -5.50
N PHE A 79 -5.49 6.35 -5.90
CA PHE A 79 -5.99 6.59 -7.26
C PHE A 79 -6.06 8.07 -7.62
N ASP A 80 -6.30 8.92 -6.63
CA ASP A 80 -6.27 10.38 -6.79
C ASP A 80 -4.84 10.93 -6.64
N ALA A 81 -4.12 10.50 -5.60
CA ALA A 81 -2.80 11.02 -5.25
C ALA A 81 -1.75 10.77 -6.35
N ILE A 82 -1.75 9.59 -6.97
CA ILE A 82 -0.78 9.22 -8.01
C ILE A 82 -0.87 10.17 -9.22
N PRO A 83 -2.03 10.32 -9.89
CA PRO A 83 -2.11 11.24 -11.02
C PRO A 83 -1.92 12.70 -10.62
N LEU A 84 -2.35 13.15 -9.43
CA LEU A 84 -2.09 14.50 -8.94
C LEU A 84 -0.60 14.84 -8.85
N ASN A 85 0.23 13.87 -8.50
CA ASN A 85 1.67 14.08 -8.32
C ASN A 85 2.50 13.75 -9.56
N LEU A 86 2.08 12.79 -10.39
CA LEU A 86 2.91 12.24 -11.45
C LEU A 86 2.43 12.61 -12.87
N LEU A 87 1.22 13.13 -13.03
CA LEU A 87 0.68 13.45 -14.35
C LEU A 87 1.31 14.75 -14.90
N GLN A 88 2.33 14.61 -15.73
CA GLN A 88 3.06 15.76 -16.30
C GLN A 88 2.51 16.25 -17.65
N LYS A 89 1.99 15.33 -18.47
CA LYS A 89 1.59 15.60 -19.85
C LYS A 89 0.08 15.61 -20.09
N GLY A 90 -0.72 15.58 -19.02
CA GLY A 90 -2.18 15.49 -19.12
C GLY A 90 -2.70 14.20 -19.73
N ARG A 91 -1.87 13.14 -19.79
CA ARG A 91 -2.22 11.84 -20.35
C ARG A 91 -1.70 10.70 -19.47
N ALA A 92 -2.55 9.71 -19.21
CA ALA A 92 -2.17 8.44 -18.59
C ALA A 92 -2.94 7.28 -19.25
N ASP A 93 -2.34 6.11 -19.27
CA ASP A 93 -2.94 4.89 -19.79
C ASP A 93 -3.35 4.00 -18.63
N TYR A 94 -4.58 3.43 -18.69
CA TYR A 94 -5.12 2.55 -17.67
C TYR A 94 -5.43 1.18 -18.27
N VAL A 95 -4.91 0.12 -17.63
CA VAL A 95 -5.26 -1.26 -17.93
C VAL A 95 -6.41 -1.66 -17.01
N VAL A 96 -7.62 -1.65 -17.55
CA VAL A 96 -8.83 -1.95 -16.78
C VAL A 96 -9.11 -3.45 -16.82
N THR A 97 -8.84 -4.14 -15.69
CA THR A 97 -9.02 -5.59 -15.54
C THR A 97 -10.14 -5.95 -14.57
N GLY A 98 -10.75 -4.96 -13.91
CA GLY A 98 -11.81 -5.20 -12.93
C GLY A 98 -12.32 -3.92 -12.27
N ASN A 99 -13.12 -4.07 -11.23
CA ASN A 99 -13.81 -2.97 -10.57
C ASN A 99 -12.86 -1.90 -10.00
N PHE A 100 -11.75 -2.30 -9.37
CA PHE A 100 -10.82 -1.34 -8.76
C PHE A 100 -10.00 -0.57 -9.79
N SER A 101 -9.54 -1.21 -10.86
CA SER A 101 -8.87 -0.51 -11.96
C SER A 101 -9.79 0.46 -12.69
N GLY A 102 -11.09 0.13 -12.83
CA GLY A 102 -12.09 1.07 -13.34
C GLY A 102 -12.36 2.26 -12.40
N LYS A 103 -12.22 2.09 -11.09
CA LYS A 103 -12.28 3.22 -10.15
C LYS A 103 -11.07 4.13 -10.28
N ALA A 104 -9.87 3.57 -10.47
CA ALA A 104 -8.65 4.34 -10.67
C ALA A 104 -8.71 5.21 -11.93
N GLU A 105 -9.22 4.67 -13.02
CA GLU A 105 -9.46 5.41 -14.26
C GLU A 105 -10.42 6.59 -14.04
N LYS A 106 -11.56 6.33 -13.38
CA LYS A 106 -12.56 7.38 -13.08
C LYS A 106 -11.98 8.48 -12.19
N ALA A 107 -11.21 8.13 -11.18
CA ALA A 107 -10.55 9.09 -10.29
C ALA A 107 -9.65 10.05 -11.10
N ALA A 108 -8.83 9.54 -12.02
CA ALA A 108 -7.96 10.35 -12.86
C ALA A 108 -8.73 11.32 -13.78
N ILE A 109 -9.88 10.92 -14.31
CA ILE A 109 -10.74 11.77 -15.14
C ILE A 109 -11.26 12.98 -14.34
N TRP A 110 -11.61 12.80 -13.06
CA TRP A 110 -12.06 13.88 -12.19
C TRP A 110 -10.99 14.90 -11.84
N ILE A 111 -9.73 14.48 -11.80
CA ILE A 111 -8.59 15.33 -11.41
C ILE A 111 -8.23 16.33 -12.52
N SER A 112 -8.43 15.99 -13.77
CA SER A 112 -8.14 16.88 -14.89
C SER A 112 -9.23 16.82 -15.96
N PRO A 113 -10.02 17.88 -16.14
CA PRO A 113 -11.03 17.96 -17.21
C PRO A 113 -10.41 17.96 -18.62
N TYR A 114 -9.10 18.15 -18.72
CA TYR A 114 -8.32 18.03 -19.99
C TYR A 114 -7.62 16.68 -20.13
N PHE A 115 -7.98 15.72 -19.29
CA PHE A 115 -7.36 14.41 -19.26
C PHE A 115 -7.88 13.55 -20.42
N LEU A 116 -7.00 13.14 -21.32
CA LEU A 116 -7.29 12.16 -22.34
C LEU A 116 -6.87 10.77 -21.83
N ALA A 117 -7.82 9.97 -21.35
CA ALA A 117 -7.56 8.56 -21.05
C ALA A 117 -7.49 7.77 -22.36
N ALA A 118 -6.38 7.12 -22.62
CA ALA A 118 -6.30 6.12 -23.66
C ALA A 118 -6.71 4.77 -23.07
N PHE A 119 -7.78 4.19 -23.61
CA PHE A 119 -8.30 2.91 -23.16
C PHE A 119 -7.51 1.76 -23.79
N SER A 120 -6.96 0.87 -22.99
CA SER A 120 -6.67 -0.50 -23.39
C SER A 120 -7.57 -1.44 -22.58
N ALA A 121 -8.78 -1.70 -23.07
CA ALA A 121 -9.62 -2.74 -22.52
C ALA A 121 -9.01 -4.09 -22.90
N LEU A 122 -8.52 -4.85 -21.93
CA LEU A 122 -8.35 -6.29 -22.11
C LEU A 122 -9.75 -6.90 -22.20
N PRO A 123 -9.96 -7.92 -23.06
CA PRO A 123 -11.27 -8.54 -23.23
C PRO A 123 -11.76 -9.06 -21.86
N GLU A 124 -13.03 -8.84 -21.56
CA GLU A 124 -13.70 -9.11 -20.26
C GLU A 124 -13.61 -10.54 -19.76
N LYS A 125 -13.07 -11.47 -20.54
CA LYS A 125 -12.89 -12.87 -20.15
C LYS A 125 -11.59 -13.41 -20.76
N LEU A 126 -10.56 -13.50 -19.94
CA LEU A 126 -9.56 -14.53 -20.17
C LEU A 126 -10.25 -15.89 -19.94
N PRO A 127 -10.16 -16.84 -20.88
CA PRO A 127 -10.71 -18.17 -20.64
C PRO A 127 -10.00 -18.80 -19.44
N VAL A 128 -10.77 -19.08 -18.39
CA VAL A 128 -10.29 -19.91 -17.28
C VAL A 128 -10.17 -21.33 -17.85
N THR A 129 -8.94 -21.71 -18.21
CA THR A 129 -8.66 -23.13 -18.51
C THR A 129 -8.70 -23.89 -17.20
N THR A 130 -9.75 -24.70 -17.02
CA THR A 130 -9.86 -25.73 -15.98
C THR A 130 -8.86 -26.84 -16.26
#